data_5f57c7cae74bd37fccd37f59de6544c7
#
_entry.id   5f57c7cae74bd37fccd37f59de6544c7
#
_cell.length_a   1.000
_cell.length_b   1.000
_cell.length_c   1.000
_cell.angle_alpha   90.00
_cell.angle_beta   90.00
_cell.angle_gamma   90.00
#
_symmetry.space_group_name_H-M   'P 1'
#
loop_
_entity.id
_entity.type
_entity.pdbx_description
1 polymer ?
#
loop_
_entity_poly.entity_id
_entity_poly.type
_entity_poly.pdbx_seq_one_letter_code
_entity_poly.pdbx_strand_id
1 'polypeptide(L)'
;RGMFTVLYMIAICVGLTHGVGLQVGRITGAAWWVFLALIYTMAAAALLCLFGLLCGDPGVVRRSEETCFPIPEEVQCRLKDGASTHEGLSNIVDGDRTYCVRCLVWRNRAEPSGGVSSLLGTKGCAHAQPHHCRTCNRCVRSFDHHCGVFGRCIAGRGMRGNMKYFVLIIIMGYGGVFVTFITV
;
A
#
# COMPACT_ATOMS: atom_id res chain seq x y z
N ARG A 1 -11.31 -10.00 -1.33
CA ARG A 1 -10.64 -11.14 -0.67
C ARG A 1 -9.90 -10.66 0.57
N GLY A 2 -8.96 -9.70 0.48
CA GLY A 2 -8.16 -9.26 1.63
C GLY A 2 -8.96 -8.68 2.80
N MET A 3 -10.05 -7.99 2.54
CA MET A 3 -10.97 -7.56 3.60
C MET A 3 -11.47 -8.76 4.42
N PHE A 4 -11.95 -9.80 3.74
CA PHE A 4 -12.44 -11.01 4.42
C PHE A 4 -11.33 -11.71 5.19
N THR A 5 -10.10 -11.76 4.67
CA THR A 5 -8.95 -12.34 5.37
C THR A 5 -8.65 -11.61 6.67
N VAL A 6 -8.62 -10.26 6.66
CA VAL A 6 -8.39 -9.47 7.87
C VAL A 6 -9.53 -9.64 8.88
N LEU A 7 -10.78 -9.55 8.43
CA LEU A 7 -11.94 -9.75 9.32
C LEU A 7 -11.96 -11.15 9.92
N TYR A 8 -11.64 -12.18 9.16
CA TYR A 8 -11.57 -13.55 9.63
C TYR A 8 -10.46 -13.74 10.68
N MET A 9 -9.26 -13.18 10.43
CA MET A 9 -8.17 -13.21 11.41
C MET A 9 -8.53 -12.49 12.71
N ILE A 10 -9.16 -11.32 12.63
CA ILE A 10 -9.66 -10.60 13.82
C ILE A 10 -10.67 -11.45 14.57
N ALA A 11 -11.66 -12.02 13.88
CA ALA A 11 -12.69 -12.85 14.51
C ALA A 11 -12.09 -14.07 15.22
N ILE A 12 -11.11 -14.75 14.61
CA ILE A 12 -10.42 -15.87 15.25
C ILE A 12 -9.64 -15.42 16.48
N CYS A 13 -8.78 -14.40 16.36
CA CYS A 13 -7.95 -13.95 17.46
C CYS A 13 -8.78 -13.45 18.64
N VAL A 14 -9.78 -12.61 18.39
CA VAL A 14 -10.69 -12.12 19.44
C VAL A 14 -11.52 -13.26 20.02
N GLY A 15 -12.09 -14.09 19.17
CA GLY A 15 -12.95 -15.21 19.59
C GLY A 15 -12.20 -16.24 20.45
N LEU A 16 -11.00 -16.64 20.06
CA LEU A 16 -10.17 -17.55 20.85
C LEU A 16 -9.72 -16.90 22.15
N THR A 17 -9.19 -15.68 22.12
CA THR A 17 -8.73 -14.98 23.33
C THR A 17 -9.90 -14.82 24.31
N HIS A 18 -11.07 -14.36 23.87
CA HIS A 18 -12.22 -14.12 24.74
C HIS A 18 -12.90 -15.42 25.16
N GLY A 19 -13.21 -16.30 24.21
CA GLY A 19 -13.99 -17.51 24.46
C GLY A 19 -13.17 -18.60 25.14
N VAL A 20 -12.05 -19.00 24.57
CA VAL A 20 -11.22 -20.09 25.10
C VAL A 20 -10.38 -19.64 26.28
N GLY A 21 -9.81 -18.42 26.21
CA GLY A 21 -9.00 -17.88 27.30
C GLY A 21 -9.75 -17.80 28.63
N LEU A 22 -11.04 -17.46 28.62
CA LEU A 22 -11.91 -17.49 29.81
C LEU A 22 -12.08 -18.89 30.39
N GLN A 23 -12.20 -19.92 29.53
CA GLN A 23 -12.43 -21.29 29.96
C GLN A 23 -11.17 -21.95 30.48
N VAL A 24 -10.03 -21.69 29.84
CA VAL A 24 -8.73 -22.26 30.20
C VAL A 24 -8.20 -21.66 31.51
N GLY A 25 -8.50 -20.39 31.78
CA GLY A 25 -8.17 -19.73 33.06
C GLY A 25 -6.65 -19.60 33.32
N ARG A 26 -5.81 -19.71 32.30
CA ARG A 26 -4.34 -19.57 32.42
C ARG A 26 -3.91 -18.23 32.99
N ILE A 27 -4.62 -17.18 32.57
CA ILE A 27 -4.36 -15.82 33.00
C ILE A 27 -5.60 -15.30 33.72
N THR A 28 -5.45 -14.85 34.95
CA THR A 28 -6.55 -14.40 35.81
C THR A 28 -6.27 -12.99 36.37
N GLY A 29 -7.28 -12.39 36.95
CA GLY A 29 -7.14 -11.08 37.59
C GLY A 29 -6.88 -9.94 36.63
N ALA A 30 -6.08 -8.96 37.05
CA ALA A 30 -5.80 -7.75 36.29
C ALA A 30 -5.12 -8.05 34.93
N ALA A 31 -4.25 -9.06 34.88
CA ALA A 31 -3.54 -9.43 33.66
C ALA A 31 -4.49 -9.84 32.54
N TRP A 32 -5.58 -10.55 32.86
CA TRP A 32 -6.62 -10.91 31.89
C TRP A 32 -7.23 -9.68 31.21
N TRP A 33 -7.59 -8.67 31.97
CA TRP A 33 -8.16 -7.44 31.44
C TRP A 33 -7.18 -6.66 30.54
N VAL A 34 -5.88 -6.71 30.87
CA VAL A 34 -4.84 -6.12 30.03
C VAL A 34 -4.78 -6.82 28.68
N PHE A 35 -4.77 -8.17 28.63
CA PHE A 35 -4.75 -8.89 27.37
C PHE A 35 -6.03 -8.71 26.54
N LEU A 36 -7.18 -8.64 27.18
CA LEU A 36 -8.42 -8.30 26.50
C LEU A 36 -8.38 -6.89 25.91
N ALA A 37 -7.97 -5.90 26.68
CA ALA A 37 -7.82 -4.53 26.18
C ALA A 37 -6.86 -4.49 25.00
N LEU A 38 -5.75 -5.21 25.06
CA LEU A 38 -4.74 -5.27 24.00
C LEU A 38 -5.30 -5.89 22.72
N ILE A 39 -5.98 -7.05 22.79
CA ILE A 39 -6.52 -7.69 21.59
C ILE A 39 -7.62 -6.84 20.93
N TYR A 40 -8.49 -6.18 21.71
CA TYR A 40 -9.53 -5.31 21.15
C TYR A 40 -8.95 -4.02 20.55
N THR A 41 -7.93 -3.43 21.16
CA THR A 41 -7.25 -2.24 20.58
C THR A 41 -6.52 -2.59 19.29
N MET A 42 -5.88 -3.75 19.22
CA MET A 42 -5.23 -4.22 17.99
C MET A 42 -6.27 -4.51 16.89
N ALA A 43 -7.40 -5.12 17.23
CA ALA A 43 -8.49 -5.35 16.29
C ALA A 43 -9.06 -4.03 15.75
N ALA A 44 -9.33 -3.05 16.62
CA ALA A 44 -9.80 -1.74 16.22
C ALA A 44 -8.78 -1.01 15.33
N ALA A 45 -7.49 -1.03 15.69
CA ALA A 45 -6.41 -0.46 14.87
C ALA A 45 -6.30 -1.13 13.51
N ALA A 46 -6.41 -2.46 13.43
CA ALA A 46 -6.40 -3.20 12.17
C ALA A 46 -7.58 -2.83 11.27
N LEU A 47 -8.79 -2.64 11.84
CA LEU A 47 -9.97 -2.19 11.09
C LEU A 47 -9.81 -0.77 10.55
N LEU A 48 -9.30 0.16 11.34
CA LEU A 48 -9.02 1.53 10.91
C LEU A 48 -7.97 1.55 9.80
N CYS A 49 -6.91 0.75 9.93
CA CYS A 49 -5.90 0.60 8.90
C CYS A 49 -6.46 -0.06 7.63
N LEU A 50 -7.33 -1.04 7.76
CA LEU A 50 -8.01 -1.66 6.63
C LEU A 50 -8.87 -0.63 5.87
N PHE A 51 -9.64 0.18 6.59
CA PHE A 51 -10.41 1.27 6.00
C PHE A 51 -9.48 2.27 5.29
N GLY A 52 -8.42 2.74 5.95
CA GLY A 52 -7.43 3.64 5.36
C GLY A 52 -6.73 3.02 4.13
N LEU A 53 -6.45 1.71 4.18
CA LEU A 53 -5.90 1.00 3.04
C LEU A 53 -6.88 0.95 1.87
N LEU A 54 -8.14 0.63 2.11
CA LEU A 54 -9.16 0.45 1.06
C LEU A 54 -9.66 1.77 0.47
N CYS A 55 -9.75 2.84 1.26
CA CYS A 55 -10.27 4.14 0.83
C CYS A 55 -9.17 5.13 0.43
N GLY A 56 -7.95 4.97 0.96
CA GLY A 56 -6.84 5.89 0.68
C GLY A 56 -6.34 5.82 -0.76
N ASP A 57 -5.92 6.96 -1.31
CA ASP A 57 -5.25 7.02 -2.62
C ASP A 57 -3.82 6.47 -2.49
N PRO A 58 -3.43 5.46 -3.27
CA PRO A 58 -2.05 4.97 -3.30
C PRO A 58 -1.06 5.96 -3.93
N GLY A 59 -1.51 7.14 -4.35
CA GLY A 59 -0.70 8.12 -5.07
C GLY A 59 -0.82 7.99 -6.58
N VAL A 60 -2.04 7.86 -7.07
CA VAL A 60 -2.32 7.78 -8.52
C VAL A 60 -1.88 9.07 -9.21
N VAL A 61 -1.15 8.94 -10.31
CA VAL A 61 -0.83 10.06 -11.19
C VAL A 61 -2.09 10.42 -11.97
N ARG A 62 -2.71 11.52 -11.59
CA ARG A 62 -3.92 12.02 -12.27
C ARG A 62 -3.52 12.80 -13.53
N ARG A 63 -4.40 12.77 -14.53
CA ARG A 63 -4.23 13.59 -15.74
C ARG A 63 -4.54 15.04 -15.40
N SER A 64 -3.59 15.92 -15.72
CA SER A 64 -3.68 17.37 -15.62
C SER A 64 -2.87 17.98 -16.76
N GLU A 65 -2.96 19.28 -16.98
CA GLU A 65 -2.12 19.95 -17.96
C GLU A 65 -0.62 19.68 -17.69
N GLU A 66 -0.20 19.77 -16.45
CA GLU A 66 1.20 19.54 -16.03
C GLU A 66 1.66 18.10 -16.28
N THR A 67 0.77 17.13 -16.12
CA THR A 67 1.13 15.71 -16.27
C THR A 67 0.93 15.19 -17.68
N CYS A 68 0.08 15.80 -18.49
CA CYS A 68 -0.18 15.37 -19.85
C CYS A 68 0.74 16.03 -20.89
N PHE A 69 1.15 17.27 -20.66
CA PHE A 69 1.90 18.07 -21.64
C PHE A 69 3.36 18.32 -21.22
N PRO A 70 4.28 18.55 -22.20
CA PRO A 70 4.05 18.38 -23.63
C PRO A 70 3.88 16.92 -24.02
N ILE A 71 3.02 16.62 -25.00
CA ILE A 71 2.88 15.26 -25.53
C ILE A 71 4.08 14.98 -26.45
N PRO A 72 4.80 13.86 -26.26
CA PRO A 72 5.90 13.48 -27.16
C PRO A 72 5.45 13.33 -28.61
N GLU A 73 6.31 13.69 -29.55
CA GLU A 73 5.99 13.75 -30.98
C GLU A 73 5.52 12.39 -31.52
N GLU A 74 6.18 11.30 -31.13
CA GLU A 74 5.82 9.95 -31.54
C GLU A 74 4.40 9.57 -31.09
N VAL A 75 3.98 10.03 -29.91
CA VAL A 75 2.62 9.83 -29.39
C VAL A 75 1.62 10.70 -30.13
N GLN A 76 2.02 11.96 -30.44
CA GLN A 76 1.16 12.87 -31.22
C GLN A 76 0.86 12.32 -32.62
N CYS A 77 1.87 11.81 -33.34
CA CYS A 77 1.71 11.20 -34.64
C CYS A 77 0.68 10.05 -34.58
N ARG A 78 0.88 9.13 -33.64
CA ARG A 78 -0.06 8.00 -33.49
C ARG A 78 -1.48 8.43 -33.13
N LEU A 79 -1.63 9.45 -32.28
CA LEU A 79 -2.96 9.98 -31.96
C LEU A 79 -3.66 10.62 -33.17
N LYS A 80 -2.89 11.32 -34.04
CA LYS A 80 -3.42 11.88 -35.30
C LYS A 80 -3.83 10.79 -36.27
N ASP A 81 -3.07 9.72 -36.34
CA ASP A 81 -3.33 8.57 -37.23
C ASP A 81 -4.44 7.64 -36.69
N GLY A 82 -4.98 7.92 -35.50
CA GLY A 82 -5.97 7.04 -34.83
C GLY A 82 -5.40 5.70 -34.39
N ALA A 83 -4.07 5.56 -34.35
CA ALA A 83 -3.38 4.32 -34.00
C ALA A 83 -3.26 4.17 -32.47
N SER A 84 -3.16 2.92 -32.03
CA SER A 84 -2.93 2.61 -30.61
C SER A 84 -1.57 3.17 -30.13
N THR A 85 -1.60 3.93 -29.04
CA THR A 85 -0.39 4.53 -28.46
C THR A 85 0.47 3.53 -27.67
N HIS A 86 -0.06 2.37 -27.31
CA HIS A 86 0.64 1.39 -26.49
C HIS A 86 1.06 0.12 -27.22
N GLU A 87 0.62 -0.07 -28.46
CA GLU A 87 1.04 -1.20 -29.30
C GLU A 87 2.32 -0.81 -30.06
N GLY A 88 3.40 -1.53 -29.77
CA GLY A 88 4.69 -1.31 -30.43
C GLY A 88 5.43 -0.03 -30.02
N LEU A 89 4.91 0.74 -29.05
CA LEU A 89 5.61 1.92 -28.50
C LEU A 89 5.94 1.68 -27.02
N SER A 90 7.21 1.87 -26.69
CA SER A 90 7.66 1.85 -25.30
C SER A 90 7.44 3.22 -24.63
N ASN A 91 7.50 3.25 -23.29
CA ASN A 91 7.49 4.53 -22.59
C ASN A 91 8.67 5.40 -23.02
N ILE A 92 8.41 6.69 -23.21
CA ILE A 92 9.40 7.65 -23.68
C ILE A 92 10.11 8.28 -22.47
N VAL A 93 11.43 8.28 -22.50
CA VAL A 93 12.27 8.85 -21.44
C VAL A 93 12.83 10.18 -21.90
N ASP A 94 12.64 11.21 -21.09
CA ASP A 94 13.19 12.55 -21.30
C ASP A 94 13.80 13.03 -19.98
N GLY A 95 15.11 12.98 -19.88
CA GLY A 95 15.85 13.32 -18.65
C GLY A 95 15.35 12.52 -17.44
N ASP A 96 14.84 13.24 -16.46
CA ASP A 96 14.31 12.65 -15.21
C ASP A 96 12.83 12.27 -15.29
N ARG A 97 12.20 12.44 -16.45
CA ARG A 97 10.78 12.14 -16.65
C ARG A 97 10.61 10.95 -17.58
N THR A 98 9.52 10.23 -17.38
CA THR A 98 9.11 9.15 -18.27
C THR A 98 7.65 9.35 -18.65
N TYR A 99 7.37 9.42 -19.94
CA TYR A 99 6.00 9.48 -20.45
C TYR A 99 5.42 8.07 -20.56
N CYS A 100 4.32 7.83 -19.87
CA CYS A 100 3.60 6.58 -19.95
C CYS A 100 2.64 6.60 -21.16
N VAL A 101 2.94 5.85 -22.21
CA VAL A 101 2.15 5.79 -23.44
C VAL A 101 0.76 5.17 -23.26
N ARG A 102 0.54 4.45 -22.14
CA ARG A 102 -0.77 3.87 -21.79
C ARG A 102 -1.68 4.85 -21.04
N CYS A 103 -1.11 5.63 -20.13
CA CYS A 103 -1.86 6.61 -19.34
C CYS A 103 -1.85 8.00 -19.97
N LEU A 104 -0.95 8.26 -20.91
CA LEU A 104 -0.68 9.55 -21.54
C LEU A 104 -0.33 10.61 -20.49
N VAL A 105 0.58 10.26 -19.59
CA VAL A 105 1.05 11.15 -18.51
C VAL A 105 2.55 11.04 -18.32
N TRP A 106 3.16 12.16 -17.99
CA TRP A 106 4.53 12.25 -17.49
C TRP A 106 4.61 11.77 -16.07
N ARG A 107 5.66 11.05 -15.77
CA ARG A 107 6.00 10.56 -14.43
C ARG A 107 7.39 11.08 -14.10
N ASN A 108 7.48 11.99 -13.15
CA ASN A 108 8.78 12.46 -12.66
C ASN A 108 9.41 11.37 -11.80
N ARG A 109 10.72 11.21 -11.87
CA ARG A 109 11.46 10.45 -10.87
C ARG A 109 11.14 11.01 -9.49
N ALA A 110 10.94 10.11 -8.52
CA ALA A 110 10.70 10.55 -7.15
C ALA A 110 11.89 11.42 -6.70
N GLU A 111 11.62 12.67 -6.34
CA GLU A 111 12.59 13.54 -5.68
C GLU A 111 13.27 12.79 -4.53
N PRO A 112 14.59 12.88 -4.38
CA PRO A 112 15.27 12.35 -3.22
C PRO A 112 14.68 13.06 -2.00
N SER A 113 13.86 12.34 -1.22
CA SER A 113 13.31 12.91 0.01
C SER A 113 14.49 13.25 0.92
N GLY A 114 14.82 14.54 1.01
CA GLY A 114 15.68 15.10 2.04
C GLY A 114 15.04 14.86 3.41
N GLY A 115 15.28 13.72 4.00
CA GLY A 115 14.80 13.31 5.30
C GLY A 115 15.89 12.51 6.00
N VAL A 116 15.80 12.40 7.31
CA VAL A 116 16.73 11.79 8.28
C VAL A 116 17.43 10.49 7.83
N SER A 117 16.94 9.80 6.80
CA SER A 117 17.59 8.65 6.17
C SER A 117 18.95 8.95 5.53
N SER A 118 19.24 10.20 5.22
CA SER A 118 20.56 10.61 4.70
C SER A 118 21.64 10.56 5.78
N LEU A 119 21.26 10.66 7.06
CA LEU A 119 22.21 10.64 8.18
C LEU A 119 22.62 9.22 8.61
N LEU A 120 21.89 8.19 8.22
CA LEU A 120 22.15 6.80 8.60
C LEU A 120 22.92 5.99 7.54
N GLY A 121 23.43 6.63 6.49
CA GLY A 121 24.36 5.99 5.53
C GLY A 121 23.83 4.74 4.84
N THR A 122 22.56 4.44 4.91
CA THR A 122 21.95 3.33 4.19
C THR A 122 21.88 3.68 2.71
N LYS A 123 22.90 3.24 1.96
CA LYS A 123 22.94 3.31 0.49
C LYS A 123 21.64 2.70 -0.05
N GLY A 124 20.76 3.60 -0.48
CA GLY A 124 19.82 3.40 -1.55
C GLY A 124 19.01 2.12 -1.55
N CYS A 125 17.89 2.09 -0.81
CA CYS A 125 16.72 1.47 -1.42
C CYS A 125 16.45 2.23 -2.72
N ALA A 126 16.52 1.55 -3.86
CA ALA A 126 16.20 2.10 -5.17
C ALA A 126 14.93 2.92 -5.03
N HIS A 127 15.01 4.22 -5.37
CA HIS A 127 13.88 5.12 -5.29
C HIS A 127 12.68 4.45 -5.92
N ALA A 128 11.60 4.21 -5.16
CA ALA A 128 10.39 3.61 -5.71
C ALA A 128 9.91 4.51 -6.85
N GLN A 129 10.20 4.08 -8.06
CA GLN A 129 9.91 4.81 -9.29
C GLN A 129 8.40 4.84 -9.51
N PRO A 130 7.85 5.90 -10.08
CA PRO A 130 6.49 5.87 -10.55
C PRO A 130 6.32 4.75 -11.58
N HIS A 131 5.34 3.89 -11.38
CA HIS A 131 5.15 2.70 -12.20
C HIS A 131 3.73 2.62 -12.76
N HIS A 132 3.58 2.09 -13.98
CA HIS A 132 2.29 1.76 -14.53
C HIS A 132 1.86 0.36 -14.07
N CYS A 133 0.91 0.29 -13.17
CA CYS A 133 0.32 -0.97 -12.75
C CYS A 133 -0.62 -1.49 -13.84
N ARG A 134 -0.26 -2.61 -14.47
CA ARG A 134 -1.08 -3.23 -15.52
C ARG A 134 -2.44 -3.71 -15.01
N THR A 135 -2.51 -4.20 -13.78
CA THR A 135 -3.75 -4.70 -13.17
C THR A 135 -4.74 -3.56 -12.86
N CYS A 136 -4.25 -2.43 -12.34
CA CYS A 136 -5.09 -1.26 -12.04
C CYS A 136 -5.23 -0.32 -13.24
N ASN A 137 -4.48 -0.56 -14.31
CA ASN A 137 -4.39 0.26 -15.53
C ASN A 137 -4.17 1.75 -15.24
N ARG A 138 -3.24 2.06 -14.31
CA ARG A 138 -2.91 3.44 -13.90
C ARG A 138 -1.47 3.57 -13.45
N CYS A 139 -0.91 4.78 -13.57
CA CYS A 139 0.38 5.11 -13.02
C CYS A 139 0.25 5.49 -11.55
N VAL A 140 1.17 4.99 -10.72
CA VAL A 140 1.21 5.23 -9.27
C VAL A 140 2.59 5.74 -8.88
N ARG A 141 2.64 6.82 -8.09
CA ARG A 141 3.88 7.39 -7.53
C ARG A 141 4.39 6.48 -6.41
N SER A 142 5.71 6.42 -6.25
CA SER A 142 6.34 5.60 -5.20
C SER A 142 5.74 4.19 -5.10
N PHE A 143 5.51 3.57 -6.26
CA PHE A 143 4.90 2.25 -6.38
C PHE A 143 5.79 1.19 -5.73
N ASP A 144 5.19 0.34 -4.93
CA ASP A 144 5.85 -0.83 -4.36
C ASP A 144 5.40 -2.11 -5.10
N HIS A 145 4.15 -2.47 -4.93
CA HIS A 145 3.57 -3.62 -5.63
C HIS A 145 2.05 -3.50 -5.83
N HIS A 146 1.48 -4.34 -6.68
CA HIS A 146 0.05 -4.60 -6.71
C HIS A 146 -0.27 -5.78 -5.79
N CYS A 147 -0.95 -5.50 -4.69
CA CYS A 147 -1.34 -6.53 -3.75
C CYS A 147 -2.59 -7.27 -4.23
N GLY A 148 -2.43 -8.52 -4.69
CA GLY A 148 -3.55 -9.35 -5.13
C GLY A 148 -4.55 -9.69 -4.01
N VAL A 149 -4.10 -9.70 -2.75
CA VAL A 149 -4.95 -9.92 -1.58
C VAL A 149 -5.94 -8.78 -1.42
N PHE A 150 -5.47 -7.53 -1.45
CA PHE A 150 -6.33 -6.34 -1.31
C PHE A 150 -6.89 -5.83 -2.64
N GLY A 151 -6.44 -6.36 -3.78
CA GLY A 151 -6.91 -5.98 -5.12
C GLY A 151 -6.55 -4.55 -5.49
N ARG A 152 -5.42 -4.02 -4.98
CA ARG A 152 -5.00 -2.65 -5.23
C ARG A 152 -3.49 -2.44 -5.14
N CYS A 153 -3.02 -1.31 -5.65
CA CYS A 153 -1.63 -0.92 -5.51
C CYS A 153 -1.30 -0.53 -4.07
N ILE A 154 -0.15 -1.00 -3.62
CA ILE A 154 0.50 -0.54 -2.40
C ILE A 154 1.62 0.40 -2.83
N ALA A 155 1.67 1.57 -2.23
CA ALA A 155 2.61 2.61 -2.61
C ALA A 155 2.86 3.59 -1.46
N GLY A 156 4.00 4.26 -1.53
CA GLY A 156 4.43 5.22 -0.53
C GLY A 156 5.67 4.76 0.22
N ARG A 157 6.18 5.63 1.08
CA ARG A 157 7.36 5.38 1.93
C ARG A 157 7.07 5.82 3.36
N GLY A 158 7.43 4.98 4.30
CA GLY A 158 7.18 5.25 5.72
C GLY A 158 5.72 5.61 5.97
N MET A 159 5.46 6.82 6.45
CA MET A 159 4.10 7.29 6.77
C MET A 159 3.35 7.91 5.58
N ARG A 160 3.93 7.91 4.37
CA ARG A 160 3.29 8.45 3.16
C ARG A 160 2.57 7.35 2.37
N GLY A 161 1.54 7.72 1.64
CA GLY A 161 0.75 6.78 0.85
C GLY A 161 -0.04 5.79 1.70
N ASN A 162 -0.41 4.67 1.10
CA ASN A 162 -1.15 3.60 1.77
C ASN A 162 -0.27 2.48 2.33
N MET A 163 1.06 2.52 2.11
CA MET A 163 2.03 1.57 2.64
C MET A 163 1.96 1.49 4.17
N LYS A 164 1.80 2.61 4.87
CA LYS A 164 1.67 2.64 6.33
C LYS A 164 0.54 1.75 6.84
N TYR A 165 -0.62 1.82 6.20
CA TYR A 165 -1.77 1.00 6.59
C TYR A 165 -1.52 -0.48 6.33
N PHE A 166 -0.88 -0.80 5.19
CA PHE A 166 -0.49 -2.17 4.85
C PHE A 166 0.45 -2.76 5.90
N VAL A 167 1.52 -2.06 6.26
CA VAL A 167 2.48 -2.51 7.28
C VAL A 167 1.82 -2.64 8.66
N LEU A 168 1.00 -1.67 9.06
CA LEU A 168 0.30 -1.72 10.35
C LEU A 168 -0.68 -2.89 10.43
N ILE A 169 -1.41 -3.22 9.37
CA ILE A 169 -2.28 -4.42 9.34
C ILE A 169 -1.47 -5.68 9.60
N ILE A 170 -0.29 -5.81 9.00
CA ILE A 170 0.58 -6.96 9.20
C ILE A 170 1.06 -7.02 10.66
N ILE A 171 1.52 -5.90 11.21
CA ILE A 171 1.98 -5.82 12.61
C ILE A 171 0.84 -6.18 13.58
N MET A 172 -0.37 -5.62 13.37
CA MET A 172 -1.52 -5.92 14.21
C MET A 172 -1.95 -7.39 14.08
N GLY A 173 -1.85 -7.97 12.87
CA GLY A 173 -2.13 -9.39 12.63
C GLY A 173 -1.20 -10.31 13.41
N TYR A 174 0.12 -10.12 13.29
CA TYR A 174 1.10 -10.91 14.05
C TYR A 174 0.96 -10.69 15.56
N GLY A 175 0.77 -9.46 16.00
CA GLY A 175 0.56 -9.14 17.41
C GLY A 175 -0.70 -9.79 17.96
N GLY A 176 -1.79 -9.79 17.20
CA GLY A 176 -3.04 -10.47 17.58
C GLY A 176 -2.86 -11.98 17.76
N VAL A 177 -2.16 -12.63 16.80
CA VAL A 177 -1.82 -14.05 16.91
C VAL A 177 -0.96 -14.33 18.15
N PHE A 178 0.02 -13.49 18.41
CA PHE A 178 0.90 -13.63 19.58
C PHE A 178 0.11 -13.50 20.92
N VAL A 179 -0.75 -12.49 21.02
CA VAL A 179 -1.62 -12.32 22.21
C VAL A 179 -2.51 -13.53 22.38
N THR A 180 -3.15 -14.02 21.32
CA THR A 180 -3.98 -15.22 21.35
C THR A 180 -3.19 -16.43 21.84
N PHE A 181 -1.98 -16.65 21.32
CA PHE A 181 -1.13 -17.77 21.73
C PHE A 181 -0.76 -17.75 23.21
N ILE A 182 -0.57 -16.56 23.80
CA ILE A 182 -0.28 -16.43 25.23
C ILE A 182 -1.53 -16.72 26.09
N THR A 183 -2.72 -16.34 25.61
CA THR A 183 -3.96 -16.36 26.40
C THR A 183 -4.71 -17.68 26.33
N VAL A 184 -4.46 -18.48 25.30
CA VAL A 184 -5.05 -19.80 25.06
C VAL A 184 -4.06 -20.92 25.35
#